data_cf7952d7bbc7bc8abbbd9b53becc0ba7
#
_entry.id   cf7952d7bbc7bc8abbbd9b53becc0ba7
#
_cell.length_a   1.000
_cell.length_b   1.000
_cell.length_c   1.000
_cell.angle_alpha   90.00
_cell.angle_beta   90.00
_cell.angle_gamma   90.00
#
_symmetry.space_group_name_H-M   'P 1'
#
loop_
_entity.id
_entity.type
_entity.pdbx_description
1 polymer ?
#
loop_
_entity_poly.entity_id
_entity_poly.type
_entity_poly.pdbx_seq_one_letter_code
_entity_poly.pdbx_strand_id
1 'polypeptide(L)'
;MSPRVLFEQDLETLKNKVSEMGEHAEISYDHMLYGMRENKEDILKTLLDTDHKMVDMQRSIEAMCLSLLTRQQPVARDMRLVSAALKVVTDIERIGDHVADMVELYLRMGNMNSEGKQEKLLLKMMEEAKDMIHNSVEAFVEGDEANAQKVVEHDGVVDDLFNDMKKEMMQAIREQNLDADRVVDYLMMAKYLEKVGDHAVNIAQWAIFRMTGDMEGVKLY
;
A
#
# COMPACT_ATOMS: atom_id res chain seq x y z
N MET A 1 0.78 -2.14 -38.36
CA MET A 1 1.05 -3.07 -37.26
C MET A 1 -0.07 -4.11 -37.17
N SER A 2 0.25 -5.34 -36.76
CA SER A 2 -0.78 -6.35 -36.47
C SER A 2 -1.60 -5.93 -35.24
N PRO A 3 -2.93 -6.18 -35.20
CA PRO A 3 -3.75 -5.88 -34.02
C PRO A 3 -3.18 -6.50 -32.72
N ARG A 4 -2.58 -7.69 -32.81
CA ARG A 4 -1.96 -8.37 -31.66
C ARG A 4 -0.75 -7.60 -31.12
N VAL A 5 0.10 -7.02 -31.98
CA VAL A 5 1.28 -6.22 -31.56
C VAL A 5 0.84 -4.94 -30.87
N LEU A 6 -0.23 -4.29 -31.34
CA LEU A 6 -0.80 -3.11 -30.68
C LEU A 6 -1.33 -3.46 -29.28
N PHE A 7 -2.01 -4.61 -29.17
CA PHE A 7 -2.54 -5.06 -27.89
C PHE A 7 -1.43 -5.39 -26.88
N GLU A 8 -0.32 -6.00 -27.31
CA GLU A 8 0.85 -6.26 -26.45
C GLU A 8 1.51 -4.96 -25.98
N GLN A 9 1.56 -3.93 -26.83
CA GLN A 9 2.02 -2.59 -26.44
C GLN A 9 1.10 -1.93 -25.43
N ASP A 10 -0.22 -2.08 -25.59
CA ASP A 10 -1.21 -1.58 -24.66
C ASP A 10 -1.09 -2.28 -23.27
N LEU A 11 -0.84 -3.60 -23.22
CA LEU A 11 -0.60 -4.32 -21.98
C LEU A 11 0.69 -3.87 -21.28
N GLU A 12 1.74 -3.59 -22.05
CA GLU A 12 2.99 -3.04 -21.49
C GLU A 12 2.77 -1.63 -20.95
N THR A 13 2.02 -0.80 -21.65
CA THR A 13 1.62 0.52 -21.18
C THR A 13 0.81 0.44 -19.89
N LEU A 14 -0.09 -0.54 -19.77
CA LEU A 14 -0.85 -0.79 -18.54
C LEU A 14 0.09 -1.11 -17.36
N LYS A 15 1.05 -2.02 -17.55
CA LYS A 15 2.02 -2.35 -16.49
C LYS A 15 2.84 -1.14 -16.05
N ASN A 16 3.32 -0.36 -17.02
CA ASN A 16 4.09 0.87 -16.72
C ASN A 16 3.26 1.88 -15.92
N LYS A 17 1.97 2.06 -16.24
CA LYS A 17 1.09 2.94 -15.47
C LYS A 17 0.85 2.45 -14.04
N VAL A 18 0.72 1.13 -13.83
CA VAL A 18 0.61 0.56 -12.48
C VAL A 18 1.92 0.75 -11.71
N SER A 19 3.08 0.54 -12.37
CA SER A 19 4.40 0.82 -11.80
C SER A 19 4.54 2.28 -11.36
N GLU A 20 4.19 3.23 -12.24
CA GLU A 20 4.23 4.67 -11.94
C GLU A 20 3.32 5.04 -10.75
N MET A 21 2.15 4.41 -10.64
CA MET A 21 1.24 4.61 -9.50
C MET A 21 1.83 4.03 -8.21
N GLY A 22 2.45 2.84 -8.26
CA GLY A 22 3.16 2.24 -7.13
C GLY A 22 4.34 3.10 -6.67
N GLU A 23 5.19 3.55 -7.59
CA GLU A 23 6.30 4.48 -7.30
C GLU A 23 5.81 5.77 -6.63
N HIS A 24 4.64 6.29 -7.07
CA HIS A 24 4.06 7.48 -6.45
C HIS A 24 3.63 7.21 -5.01
N ALA A 25 3.03 6.03 -4.73
CA ALA A 25 2.66 5.62 -3.38
C ALA A 25 3.90 5.45 -2.48
N GLU A 26 4.95 4.80 -2.98
CA GLU A 26 6.23 4.62 -2.28
C GLU A 26 6.89 5.97 -1.93
N ILE A 27 6.97 6.89 -2.89
CA ILE A 27 7.53 8.23 -2.67
C ILE A 27 6.72 9.00 -1.62
N SER A 28 5.40 8.93 -1.67
CA SER A 28 4.53 9.57 -0.69
C SER A 28 4.73 8.97 0.70
N TYR A 29 4.85 7.66 0.79
CA TYR A 29 5.13 6.93 2.03
C TYR A 29 6.52 7.31 2.60
N ASP A 30 7.54 7.39 1.76
CA ASP A 30 8.89 7.80 2.15
C ASP A 30 8.95 9.24 2.67
N HIS A 31 8.23 10.16 2.02
CA HIS A 31 8.12 11.54 2.49
C HIS A 31 7.40 11.61 3.85
N MET A 32 6.35 10.81 4.05
CA MET A 32 5.67 10.70 5.35
C MET A 32 6.64 10.18 6.42
N LEU A 33 7.32 9.07 6.18
CA LEU A 33 8.28 8.46 7.11
C LEU A 33 9.41 9.45 7.47
N TYR A 34 9.99 10.09 6.46
CA TYR A 34 11.02 11.10 6.66
C TYR A 34 10.51 12.33 7.42
N GLY A 35 9.35 12.85 7.04
CA GLY A 35 8.72 14.00 7.67
C GLY A 35 8.41 13.75 9.15
N MET A 36 7.91 12.57 9.48
CA MET A 36 7.62 12.18 10.87
C MET A 36 8.91 11.97 11.69
N ARG A 37 9.92 11.30 11.13
CA ARG A 37 11.21 11.03 11.79
C ARG A 37 11.98 12.32 12.09
N GLU A 38 12.01 13.25 11.13
CA GLU A 38 12.77 14.49 11.21
C GLU A 38 11.93 15.69 11.69
N ASN A 39 10.66 15.48 12.07
CA ASN A 39 9.71 16.51 12.48
C ASN A 39 9.58 17.64 11.41
N LYS A 40 9.45 17.28 10.13
CA LYS A 40 9.34 18.19 8.99
C LYS A 40 7.87 18.40 8.60
N GLU A 41 7.16 19.24 9.34
CA GLU A 41 5.74 19.51 9.11
C GLU A 41 5.44 20.09 7.72
N ASP A 42 6.36 20.85 7.12
CA ASP A 42 6.22 21.42 5.78
C ASP A 42 6.11 20.32 4.71
N ILE A 43 6.93 19.27 4.82
CA ILE A 43 6.85 18.09 3.94
C ILE A 43 5.52 17.36 4.13
N LEU A 44 5.12 17.14 5.38
CA LEU A 44 3.87 16.46 5.72
C LEU A 44 2.64 17.21 5.18
N LYS A 45 2.60 18.54 5.33
CA LYS A 45 1.51 19.36 4.79
C LYS A 45 1.44 19.31 3.26
N THR A 46 2.60 19.27 2.58
CA THR A 46 2.64 19.14 1.12
C THR A 46 2.05 17.81 0.63
N LEU A 47 2.19 16.73 1.40
CA LEU A 47 1.59 15.43 1.05
C LEU A 47 0.06 15.51 1.00
N LEU A 48 -0.58 16.20 1.95
CA LEU A 48 -2.03 16.36 1.97
C LEU A 48 -2.56 17.15 0.76
N ASP A 49 -1.78 18.11 0.25
CA ASP A 49 -2.17 18.90 -0.93
C ASP A 49 -2.07 18.11 -2.25
N THR A 50 -1.32 17.01 -2.28
CA THR A 50 -1.03 16.23 -3.51
C THR A 50 -1.86 14.95 -3.65
N ASP A 51 -2.73 14.65 -2.70
CA ASP A 51 -3.53 13.41 -2.63
C ASP A 51 -4.40 13.16 -3.89
N HIS A 52 -4.94 14.20 -4.52
CA HIS A 52 -5.76 14.07 -5.73
C HIS A 52 -5.07 13.35 -6.91
N LYS A 53 -3.74 13.35 -6.98
CA LYS A 53 -3.01 12.74 -8.09
C LYS A 53 -3.17 11.23 -8.12
N MET A 54 -3.21 10.58 -6.95
CA MET A 54 -3.41 9.13 -6.83
C MET A 54 -4.75 8.69 -7.41
N VAL A 55 -5.82 9.41 -7.08
CA VAL A 55 -7.18 9.18 -7.60
C VAL A 55 -7.24 9.34 -9.12
N ASP A 56 -6.56 10.35 -9.69
CA ASP A 56 -6.52 10.56 -11.14
C ASP A 56 -5.74 9.45 -11.87
N MET A 57 -4.65 8.97 -11.28
CA MET A 57 -3.88 7.83 -11.79
C MET A 57 -4.73 6.55 -11.79
N GLN A 58 -5.41 6.24 -10.68
CA GLN A 58 -6.34 5.12 -10.58
C GLN A 58 -7.38 5.16 -11.68
N ARG A 59 -8.12 6.27 -11.82
CA ARG A 59 -9.16 6.45 -12.85
C ARG A 59 -8.64 6.26 -14.27
N SER A 60 -7.42 6.77 -14.55
CA SER A 60 -6.77 6.60 -15.85
C SER A 60 -6.48 5.14 -16.15
N ILE A 61 -6.00 4.38 -15.17
CA ILE A 61 -5.68 2.95 -15.30
C ILE A 61 -6.98 2.13 -15.45
N GLU A 62 -7.99 2.39 -14.63
CA GLU A 62 -9.30 1.75 -14.72
C GLU A 62 -9.94 1.95 -16.10
N ALA A 63 -9.93 3.19 -16.63
CA ALA A 63 -10.45 3.48 -17.96
C ALA A 63 -9.67 2.73 -19.06
N MET A 64 -8.35 2.60 -18.93
CA MET A 64 -7.52 1.79 -19.83
C MET A 64 -7.88 0.31 -19.75
N CYS A 65 -8.02 -0.26 -18.57
CA CYS A 65 -8.44 -1.65 -18.38
C CYS A 65 -9.79 -1.94 -19.05
N LEU A 66 -10.79 -1.09 -18.82
CA LEU A 66 -12.12 -1.22 -19.46
C LEU A 66 -12.03 -1.14 -20.97
N SER A 67 -11.18 -0.24 -21.51
CA SER A 67 -10.94 -0.14 -22.95
C SER A 67 -10.31 -1.41 -23.53
N LEU A 68 -9.33 -2.00 -22.84
CA LEU A 68 -8.69 -3.27 -23.26
C LEU A 68 -9.67 -4.42 -23.26
N LEU A 69 -10.54 -4.55 -22.26
CA LEU A 69 -11.55 -5.58 -22.18
C LEU A 69 -12.62 -5.47 -23.27
N THR A 70 -12.98 -4.24 -23.67
CA THR A 70 -14.09 -4.00 -24.62
C THR A 70 -13.65 -4.02 -26.08
N ARG A 71 -12.44 -3.58 -26.39
CA ARG A 71 -11.96 -3.41 -27.78
C ARG A 71 -11.27 -4.64 -28.35
N GLN A 72 -10.70 -5.46 -27.48
CA GLN A 72 -9.90 -6.60 -27.88
C GLN A 72 -10.44 -7.83 -27.12
N GLN A 73 -10.43 -8.98 -27.77
CA GLN A 73 -10.80 -10.23 -27.11
C GLN A 73 -9.55 -10.83 -26.45
N PRO A 74 -9.21 -10.43 -25.19
CA PRO A 74 -8.00 -10.89 -24.53
C PRO A 74 -8.06 -12.39 -24.28
N VAL A 75 -6.94 -13.10 -24.47
CA VAL A 75 -6.82 -14.50 -24.08
C VAL A 75 -6.70 -14.61 -22.55
N ALA A 76 -6.89 -15.80 -22.01
CA ALA A 76 -6.99 -16.01 -20.55
C ALA A 76 -5.88 -15.31 -19.72
N ARG A 77 -4.63 -15.38 -20.17
CA ARG A 77 -3.49 -14.72 -19.49
C ARG A 77 -3.61 -13.19 -19.48
N ASP A 78 -3.98 -12.61 -20.62
CA ASP A 78 -4.14 -11.17 -20.77
C ASP A 78 -5.33 -10.67 -19.95
N MET A 79 -6.42 -11.44 -19.92
CA MET A 79 -7.60 -11.17 -19.11
C MET A 79 -7.25 -11.12 -17.60
N ARG A 80 -6.43 -12.07 -17.13
CA ARG A 80 -5.97 -12.08 -15.73
C ARG A 80 -5.16 -10.83 -15.38
N LEU A 81 -4.23 -10.43 -16.25
CA LEU A 81 -3.45 -9.21 -16.03
C LEU A 81 -4.35 -7.97 -15.92
N VAL A 82 -5.27 -7.79 -16.87
CA VAL A 82 -6.15 -6.61 -16.89
C VAL A 82 -7.12 -6.60 -15.69
N SER A 83 -7.70 -7.77 -15.35
CA SER A 83 -8.61 -7.86 -14.21
C SER A 83 -7.90 -7.69 -12.86
N ALA A 84 -6.68 -8.22 -12.73
CA ALA A 84 -5.86 -8.01 -11.54
C ALA A 84 -5.43 -6.54 -11.41
N ALA A 85 -5.04 -5.88 -12.50
CA ALA A 85 -4.69 -4.45 -12.48
C ALA A 85 -5.84 -3.58 -11.95
N LEU A 86 -7.10 -3.85 -12.32
CA LEU A 86 -8.28 -3.15 -11.79
C LEU A 86 -8.40 -3.22 -10.26
N LYS A 87 -7.93 -4.30 -9.66
CA LYS A 87 -7.96 -4.50 -8.21
C LYS A 87 -6.76 -3.87 -7.53
N VAL A 88 -5.57 -4.12 -8.09
CA VAL A 88 -4.30 -3.61 -7.56
C VAL A 88 -4.30 -2.08 -7.46
N VAL A 89 -4.82 -1.37 -8.46
CA VAL A 89 -4.83 0.11 -8.39
C VAL A 89 -5.73 0.66 -7.30
N THR A 90 -6.78 -0.10 -6.92
CA THR A 90 -7.60 0.26 -5.76
C THR A 90 -6.83 0.09 -4.45
N ASP A 91 -6.07 -1.01 -4.31
CA ASP A 91 -5.27 -1.24 -3.12
C ASP A 91 -4.11 -0.23 -3.01
N ILE A 92 -3.48 0.17 -4.14
CA ILE A 92 -2.45 1.23 -4.15
C ILE A 92 -3.05 2.58 -3.74
N GLU A 93 -4.24 2.93 -4.23
CA GLU A 93 -4.94 4.17 -3.85
C GLU A 93 -5.26 4.17 -2.34
N ARG A 94 -5.71 3.05 -1.78
CA ARG A 94 -5.96 2.91 -0.33
C ARG A 94 -4.70 3.08 0.53
N ILE A 95 -3.55 2.63 0.03
CA ILE A 95 -2.26 2.90 0.69
C ILE A 95 -2.03 4.43 0.74
N GLY A 96 -2.31 5.16 -0.34
CA GLY A 96 -2.23 6.62 -0.37
C GLY A 96 -3.17 7.29 0.63
N ASP A 97 -4.44 6.86 0.69
CA ASP A 97 -5.42 7.33 1.69
C ASP A 97 -4.87 7.18 3.12
N HIS A 98 -4.30 6.02 3.45
CA HIS A 98 -3.74 5.77 4.78
C HIS A 98 -2.49 6.60 5.07
N VAL A 99 -1.70 6.94 4.06
CA VAL A 99 -0.59 7.91 4.22
C VAL A 99 -1.14 9.26 4.64
N ALA A 100 -2.19 9.77 3.97
CA ALA A 100 -2.82 11.03 4.32
C ALA A 100 -3.42 11.00 5.74
N ASP A 101 -4.17 9.94 6.08
CA ASP A 101 -4.74 9.73 7.42
C ASP A 101 -3.66 9.78 8.52
N MET A 102 -2.53 9.09 8.30
CA MET A 102 -1.41 9.08 9.26
C MET A 102 -0.75 10.44 9.39
N VAL A 103 -0.61 11.19 8.30
CA VAL A 103 -0.08 12.56 8.32
C VAL A 103 -1.00 13.49 9.12
N GLU A 104 -2.31 13.42 8.92
CA GLU A 104 -3.28 14.20 9.69
C GLU A 104 -3.20 13.89 11.20
N LEU A 105 -3.12 12.61 11.56
CA LEU A 105 -2.95 12.19 12.95
C LEU A 105 -1.66 12.73 13.56
N TYR A 106 -0.54 12.60 12.85
CA TYR A 106 0.75 13.09 13.31
C TYR A 106 0.74 14.60 13.55
N LEU A 107 0.20 15.38 12.61
CA LEU A 107 0.12 16.84 12.75
C LEU A 107 -0.78 17.26 13.93
N ARG A 108 -1.83 16.47 14.24
CA ARG A 108 -2.68 16.68 15.41
C ARG A 108 -1.98 16.34 16.73
N MET A 109 -1.22 15.24 16.76
CA MET A 109 -0.48 14.82 17.96
C MET A 109 0.64 15.78 18.36
N GLY A 110 1.15 16.56 17.41
CA GLY A 110 2.39 17.31 17.57
C GLY A 110 3.63 16.43 17.60
N ASN A 111 4.79 17.01 17.90
CA ASN A 111 6.07 16.31 17.81
C ASN A 111 6.08 14.97 18.56
N MET A 112 6.51 13.91 17.89
CA MET A 112 6.80 12.63 18.51
C MET A 112 8.17 12.70 19.24
N ASN A 113 8.26 12.05 20.38
CA ASN A 113 9.52 11.90 21.09
C ASN A 113 10.25 10.67 20.54
N SER A 114 11.22 10.84 19.65
CA SER A 114 11.91 9.76 18.95
C SER A 114 12.60 8.70 19.86
N GLU A 115 12.66 8.93 21.17
CA GLU A 115 13.25 8.00 22.13
C GLU A 115 12.21 7.12 22.85
N GLY A 116 10.92 7.43 22.72
CA GLY A 116 9.83 6.66 23.31
C GLY A 116 9.74 5.23 22.76
N LYS A 117 9.21 4.32 23.56
CA LYS A 117 9.04 2.91 23.16
C LYS A 117 7.96 2.77 22.10
N GLN A 118 6.88 3.52 22.22
CA GLN A 118 5.77 3.57 21.27
C GLN A 118 6.22 4.12 19.91
N GLU A 119 7.06 5.15 19.88
CA GLU A 119 7.61 5.71 18.65
C GLU A 119 8.53 4.72 17.93
N LYS A 120 9.37 4.01 18.68
CA LYS A 120 10.23 2.97 18.12
C LYS A 120 9.43 1.81 17.51
N LEU A 121 8.33 1.40 18.16
CA LEU A 121 7.42 0.40 17.62
C LEU A 121 6.75 0.90 16.34
N LEU A 122 6.25 2.14 16.36
CA LEU A 122 5.61 2.75 15.21
C LEU A 122 6.55 2.85 14.01
N LEU A 123 7.78 3.38 14.23
CA LEU A 123 8.79 3.46 13.19
C LEU A 123 9.16 2.09 12.62
N LYS A 124 9.24 1.07 13.48
CA LYS A 124 9.47 -0.30 13.01
C LYS A 124 8.33 -0.81 12.15
N MET A 125 7.06 -0.60 12.55
CA MET A 125 5.89 -0.95 11.72
C MET A 125 5.92 -0.21 10.37
N MET A 126 6.33 1.06 10.37
CA MET A 126 6.43 1.85 9.13
C MET A 126 7.48 1.29 8.17
N GLU A 127 8.64 0.86 8.67
CA GLU A 127 9.67 0.23 7.82
C GLU A 127 9.19 -1.12 7.24
N GLU A 128 8.59 -1.98 8.06
CA GLU A 128 8.06 -3.28 7.60
C GLU A 128 6.95 -3.08 6.54
N ALA A 129 6.02 -2.14 6.78
CA ALA A 129 4.97 -1.82 5.82
C ALA A 129 5.53 -1.24 4.50
N LYS A 130 6.57 -0.40 4.56
CA LYS A 130 7.28 0.11 3.39
C LYS A 130 7.81 -1.02 2.51
N ASP A 131 8.50 -1.98 3.11
CA ASP A 131 9.07 -3.11 2.38
C ASP A 131 7.96 -3.97 1.74
N MET A 132 6.81 -4.11 2.42
CA MET A 132 5.65 -4.81 1.87
C MET A 132 5.05 -4.08 0.66
N ILE A 133 4.92 -2.73 0.70
CA ILE A 133 4.44 -1.93 -0.43
C ILE A 133 5.35 -2.17 -1.65
N HIS A 134 6.64 -1.93 -1.49
CA HIS A 134 7.62 -2.07 -2.57
C HIS A 134 7.56 -3.47 -3.21
N ASN A 135 7.73 -4.52 -2.40
CA ASN A 135 7.79 -5.89 -2.88
C ASN A 135 6.48 -6.35 -3.52
N SER A 136 5.32 -5.90 -3.04
CA SER A 136 4.02 -6.27 -3.61
C SER A 136 3.79 -5.65 -4.98
N VAL A 137 4.13 -4.37 -5.15
CA VAL A 137 4.00 -3.66 -6.44
C VAL A 137 5.00 -4.23 -7.45
N GLU A 138 6.27 -4.40 -7.07
CA GLU A 138 7.28 -5.01 -7.93
C GLU A 138 6.86 -6.43 -8.38
N ALA A 139 6.42 -7.27 -7.44
CA ALA A 139 5.95 -8.61 -7.73
C ALA A 139 4.77 -8.62 -8.72
N PHE A 140 3.86 -7.64 -8.60
CA PHE A 140 2.76 -7.50 -9.56
C PHE A 140 3.26 -7.07 -10.93
N VAL A 141 4.12 -6.07 -11.03
CA VAL A 141 4.62 -5.53 -12.31
C VAL A 141 5.47 -6.54 -13.06
N GLU A 142 6.40 -7.19 -12.37
CA GLU A 142 7.32 -8.17 -12.96
C GLU A 142 6.68 -9.55 -13.15
N GLY A 143 5.62 -9.88 -12.39
CA GLY A 143 5.01 -11.21 -12.37
C GLY A 143 5.88 -12.20 -11.60
N ASP A 144 6.42 -11.76 -10.46
CA ASP A 144 7.25 -12.58 -9.57
C ASP A 144 6.38 -13.20 -8.46
N GLU A 145 5.92 -14.43 -8.72
CA GLU A 145 5.12 -15.21 -7.76
C GLU A 145 5.88 -15.47 -6.45
N ALA A 146 7.19 -15.72 -6.51
CA ALA A 146 7.97 -16.03 -5.34
C ALA A 146 8.14 -14.80 -4.42
N ASN A 147 8.30 -13.61 -5.00
CA ASN A 147 8.33 -12.37 -4.23
C ASN A 147 6.95 -12.04 -3.64
N ALA A 148 5.89 -12.22 -4.42
CA ALA A 148 4.51 -12.06 -3.93
C ALA A 148 4.21 -12.97 -2.73
N GLN A 149 4.62 -14.24 -2.78
CA GLN A 149 4.43 -15.18 -1.68
C GLN A 149 5.15 -14.73 -0.40
N LYS A 150 6.36 -14.16 -0.52
CA LYS A 150 7.09 -13.61 0.65
C LYS A 150 6.34 -12.44 1.30
N VAL A 151 5.69 -11.58 0.51
CA VAL A 151 4.88 -10.48 1.06
C VAL A 151 3.71 -11.04 1.87
N VAL A 152 3.01 -12.04 1.34
CA VAL A 152 1.90 -12.70 2.06
C VAL A 152 2.39 -13.34 3.38
N GLU A 153 3.55 -14.00 3.37
CA GLU A 153 4.13 -14.61 4.57
C GLU A 153 4.63 -13.56 5.59
N HIS A 154 5.00 -12.37 5.14
CA HIS A 154 5.52 -11.30 5.99
C HIS A 154 4.45 -10.56 6.80
N ASP A 155 3.18 -10.65 6.40
CA ASP A 155 2.04 -9.98 7.05
C ASP A 155 1.99 -10.21 8.57
N GLY A 156 2.27 -11.43 9.00
CA GLY A 156 2.33 -11.77 10.43
C GLY A 156 3.31 -10.91 11.25
N VAL A 157 4.33 -10.33 10.63
CA VAL A 157 5.29 -9.45 11.33
C VAL A 157 4.63 -8.11 11.68
N VAL A 158 3.85 -7.52 10.75
CA VAL A 158 3.13 -6.27 10.97
C VAL A 158 2.02 -6.48 12.00
N ASP A 159 1.30 -7.60 11.92
CA ASP A 159 0.28 -8.00 12.89
C ASP A 159 0.83 -8.16 14.31
N ASP A 160 1.98 -8.80 14.46
CA ASP A 160 2.64 -8.95 15.74
C ASP A 160 3.07 -7.59 16.33
N LEU A 161 3.62 -6.70 15.51
CA LEU A 161 3.98 -5.34 15.91
C LEU A 161 2.74 -4.53 16.33
N PHE A 162 1.62 -4.66 15.60
CA PHE A 162 0.36 -4.05 15.99
C PHE A 162 -0.14 -4.58 17.36
N ASN A 163 -0.02 -5.90 17.59
CA ASN A 163 -0.36 -6.49 18.88
C ASN A 163 0.55 -5.99 20.00
N ASP A 164 1.82 -5.77 19.73
CA ASP A 164 2.76 -5.20 20.70
C ASP A 164 2.46 -3.73 20.99
N MET A 165 2.08 -2.94 19.96
CA MET A 165 1.60 -1.57 20.16
C MET A 165 0.36 -1.53 21.07
N LYS A 166 -0.62 -2.42 20.86
CA LYS A 166 -1.80 -2.53 21.75
C LYS A 166 -1.41 -2.80 23.21
N LYS A 167 -0.45 -3.70 23.44
CA LYS A 167 0.05 -4.00 24.81
C LYS A 167 0.72 -2.78 25.43
N GLU A 168 1.55 -2.08 24.65
CA GLU A 168 2.23 -0.86 25.10
C GLU A 168 1.24 0.24 25.47
N MET A 169 0.21 0.48 24.65
CA MET A 169 -0.83 1.46 24.93
C MET A 169 -1.66 1.10 26.16
N MET A 170 -1.99 -0.18 26.37
CA MET A 170 -2.66 -0.61 27.59
C MET A 170 -1.80 -0.41 28.85
N GLN A 171 -0.48 -0.59 28.72
CA GLN A 171 0.44 -0.30 29.83
C GLN A 171 0.52 1.19 30.10
N ALA A 172 0.63 2.03 29.06
CA ALA A 172 0.66 3.48 29.19
C ALA A 172 -0.58 4.04 29.92
N ILE A 173 -1.76 3.47 29.64
CA ILE A 173 -3.01 3.83 30.36
C ILE A 173 -2.91 3.47 31.84
N ARG A 174 -2.41 2.28 32.17
CA ARG A 174 -2.30 1.81 33.58
C ARG A 174 -1.32 2.65 34.40
N GLU A 175 -0.21 3.04 33.77
CA GLU A 175 0.86 3.82 34.39
C GLU A 175 0.57 5.32 34.39
N GLN A 176 -0.47 5.78 33.67
CA GLN A 176 -0.83 7.18 33.48
C GLN A 176 0.35 8.04 32.95
N ASN A 177 1.17 7.45 32.11
CA ASN A 177 2.38 8.08 31.56
C ASN A 177 2.19 8.71 30.18
N LEU A 178 1.02 8.51 29.56
CA LEU A 178 0.58 9.14 28.32
C LEU A 178 -0.84 9.73 28.48
N ASP A 179 -1.05 10.85 27.81
CA ASP A 179 -2.38 11.41 27.65
C ASP A 179 -3.30 10.49 26.83
N ALA A 180 -4.59 10.42 27.19
CA ALA A 180 -5.55 9.51 26.58
C ALA A 180 -5.70 9.75 25.06
N ASP A 181 -5.69 11.02 24.62
CA ASP A 181 -5.78 11.37 23.20
C ASP A 181 -4.57 10.82 22.42
N ARG A 182 -3.36 10.94 22.97
CA ARG A 182 -2.15 10.37 22.37
C ARG A 182 -2.19 8.84 22.28
N VAL A 183 -2.73 8.17 23.29
CA VAL A 183 -2.90 6.70 23.27
C VAL A 183 -3.79 6.27 22.11
N VAL A 184 -4.91 6.98 21.91
CA VAL A 184 -5.82 6.73 20.79
C VAL A 184 -5.12 6.98 19.45
N ASP A 185 -4.39 8.09 19.31
CA ASP A 185 -3.70 8.45 18.08
C ASP A 185 -2.62 7.41 17.70
N TYR A 186 -1.80 6.95 18.67
CA TYR A 186 -0.83 5.87 18.42
C TYR A 186 -1.52 4.57 17.96
N LEU A 187 -2.65 4.19 18.59
CA LEU A 187 -3.40 3.01 18.18
C LEU A 187 -3.98 3.15 16.78
N MET A 188 -4.46 4.34 16.43
CA MET A 188 -5.00 4.63 15.09
C MET A 188 -3.89 4.58 14.04
N MET A 189 -2.73 5.21 14.29
CA MET A 189 -1.58 5.13 13.38
C MET A 189 -1.13 3.68 13.16
N ALA A 190 -1.00 2.90 14.26
CA ALA A 190 -0.66 1.48 14.16
C ALA A 190 -1.72 0.69 13.38
N LYS A 191 -3.02 1.04 13.52
CA LYS A 191 -4.10 0.41 12.76
C LYS A 191 -4.04 0.75 11.27
N TYR A 192 -3.70 1.98 10.91
CA TYR A 192 -3.49 2.33 9.50
C TYR A 192 -2.28 1.60 8.90
N LEU A 193 -1.19 1.42 9.66
CA LEU A 193 -0.04 0.63 9.20
C LEU A 193 -0.38 -0.84 8.98
N GLU A 194 -1.19 -1.44 9.86
CA GLU A 194 -1.71 -2.80 9.64
C GLU A 194 -2.59 -2.85 8.38
N LYS A 195 -3.42 -1.83 8.12
CA LYS A 195 -4.21 -1.75 6.89
C LYS A 195 -3.34 -1.57 5.64
N VAL A 196 -2.25 -0.82 5.72
CA VAL A 196 -1.26 -0.75 4.62
C VAL A 196 -0.68 -2.13 4.34
N GLY A 197 -0.34 -2.91 5.36
CA GLY A 197 0.08 -4.31 5.22
C GLY A 197 -0.97 -5.17 4.53
N ASP A 198 -2.24 -5.11 4.97
CA ASP A 198 -3.37 -5.81 4.35
C ASP A 198 -3.49 -5.49 2.84
N HIS A 199 -3.37 -4.20 2.45
CA HIS A 199 -3.42 -3.79 1.06
C HIS A 199 -2.23 -4.31 0.24
N ALA A 200 -1.02 -4.31 0.82
CA ALA A 200 0.16 -4.91 0.19
C ALA A 200 -0.02 -6.43 -0.01
N VAL A 201 -0.60 -7.14 0.95
CA VAL A 201 -0.97 -8.56 0.81
C VAL A 201 -1.98 -8.76 -0.31
N ASN A 202 -3.01 -7.91 -0.41
CA ASN A 202 -3.97 -7.97 -1.51
C ASN A 202 -3.29 -7.81 -2.88
N ILE A 203 -2.39 -6.82 -3.02
CA ILE A 203 -1.61 -6.62 -4.25
C ILE A 203 -0.80 -7.88 -4.58
N ALA A 204 -0.12 -8.47 -3.60
CA ALA A 204 0.67 -9.69 -3.76
C ALA A 204 -0.22 -10.89 -4.17
N GLN A 205 -1.40 -11.07 -3.58
CA GLN A 205 -2.34 -12.10 -3.96
C GLN A 205 -2.84 -11.91 -5.40
N TRP A 206 -3.07 -10.68 -5.84
CA TRP A 206 -3.40 -10.39 -7.24
C TRP A 206 -2.22 -10.63 -8.18
N ALA A 207 -0.97 -10.45 -7.74
CA ALA A 207 0.22 -10.85 -8.49
C ALA A 207 0.26 -12.38 -8.70
N ILE A 208 0.02 -13.16 -7.65
CA ILE A 208 -0.08 -14.63 -7.73
C ILE A 208 -1.20 -15.04 -8.68
N PHE A 209 -2.41 -14.49 -8.53
CA PHE A 209 -3.53 -14.75 -9.42
C PHE A 209 -3.21 -14.46 -10.89
N ARG A 210 -2.55 -13.35 -11.17
CA ARG A 210 -2.11 -12.97 -12.52
C ARG A 210 -1.28 -14.10 -13.16
N MET A 211 -0.42 -14.74 -12.39
CA MET A 211 0.50 -15.79 -12.87
C MET A 211 -0.20 -17.17 -12.96
N THR A 212 -0.86 -17.59 -11.91
CA THR A 212 -1.39 -18.93 -11.74
C THR A 212 -2.84 -19.09 -12.26
N GLY A 213 -3.64 -18.04 -12.12
CA GLY A 213 -5.09 -18.08 -12.29
C GLY A 213 -5.85 -18.60 -11.08
N ASP A 214 -5.13 -18.95 -10.00
CA ASP A 214 -5.72 -19.36 -8.74
C ASP A 214 -5.70 -18.20 -7.75
N MET A 215 -6.81 -17.97 -7.06
CA MET A 215 -6.92 -17.09 -5.93
C MET A 215 -7.35 -17.94 -4.74
N GLU A 216 -6.80 -17.68 -3.56
CA GLU A 216 -7.10 -18.48 -2.38
C GLU A 216 -8.61 -18.59 -2.15
N GLY A 217 -9.16 -19.80 -2.30
CA GLY A 217 -10.59 -20.10 -2.17
C GLY A 217 -11.45 -19.87 -3.42
N VAL A 218 -10.92 -19.35 -4.53
CA VAL A 218 -11.67 -19.17 -5.79
C VAL A 218 -10.85 -19.68 -6.97
N LYS A 219 -11.14 -20.90 -7.41
CA LYS A 219 -10.64 -21.40 -8.71
C LYS A 219 -11.48 -20.78 -9.83
N LEU A 220 -10.87 -19.89 -10.59
CA LEU A 220 -11.47 -19.35 -11.81
C LEU A 220 -11.16 -20.24 -13.04
N TYR A 221 -11.30 -21.56 -12.92
CA TYR A 221 -11.11 -22.64 -13.94
C TYR A 221 -9.82 -23.47 -13.80
#